data_aafb4b5bd01db31659b0fdad55005cb4
#
_entry.id   aafb4b5bd01db31659b0fdad55005cb4
#
_cell.length_a   1.000
_cell.length_b   1.000
_cell.length_c   1.000
_cell.angle_alpha   90.00
_cell.angle_beta   90.00
_cell.angle_gamma   90.00
#
_symmetry.space_group_name_H-M   'P 1'
#
loop_
_entity.id
_entity.type
_entity.pdbx_description
1 polymer ?
#
loop_
_entity_poly.entity_id
_entity_poly.type
_entity_poly.pdbx_seq_one_letter_code
_entity_poly.pdbx_strand_id
1 'polypeptide(L)'
;MNVNRIPDEVKAQVNETVARFNEGSNDPTCYYVARFRGPYLYLDRSDFGQVGPICRLKYTGDMDNWEFAIFKWSTERYDPDEWFFPGSEYVDGTVEGAMMAGLHAYPV
;
A
#
# COMPACT_ATOMS: atom_id res chain seq x y z
N MET A 1 -2.85 -2.47 23.50
CA MET A 1 -4.17 -2.21 22.91
C MET A 1 -4.27 -2.87 21.56
N ASN A 2 -5.32 -3.66 21.32
CA ASN A 2 -5.52 -4.32 20.03
C ASN A 2 -6.19 -3.34 19.05
N VAL A 3 -5.59 -3.19 17.90
CA VAL A 3 -6.18 -2.38 16.82
C VAL A 3 -7.01 -3.32 15.95
N ASN A 4 -8.34 -3.24 16.06
CA ASN A 4 -9.26 -4.10 15.29
C ASN A 4 -9.71 -3.47 13.99
N ARG A 5 -9.53 -2.17 13.85
CA ARG A 5 -9.92 -1.44 12.65
C ARG A 5 -9.17 -0.12 12.58
N ILE A 6 -9.12 0.44 11.38
CA ILE A 6 -8.49 1.73 11.14
C ILE A 6 -9.50 2.84 11.47
N PRO A 7 -9.14 3.81 12.33
CA PRO A 7 -10.03 4.94 12.63
C PRO A 7 -10.36 5.75 11.38
N ASP A 8 -11.56 6.37 11.37
CA ASP A 8 -12.02 7.15 10.21
C ASP A 8 -11.09 8.31 9.86
N GLU A 9 -10.52 8.96 10.87
CA GLU A 9 -9.55 10.05 10.65
C GLU A 9 -8.27 9.57 10.00
N VAL A 10 -7.84 8.34 10.31
CA VAL A 10 -6.67 7.73 9.68
C VAL A 10 -7.00 7.35 8.24
N LYS A 11 -8.19 6.81 7.99
CA LYS A 11 -8.65 6.51 6.63
C LYS A 11 -8.65 7.77 5.76
N ALA A 12 -9.09 8.90 6.31
CA ALA A 12 -9.10 10.16 5.60
C ALA A 12 -7.69 10.62 5.25
N GLN A 13 -6.74 10.48 6.17
CA GLN A 13 -5.33 10.80 5.92
C GLN A 13 -4.73 9.89 4.85
N VAL A 14 -5.04 8.59 4.90
CA VAL A 14 -4.57 7.63 3.90
C VAL A 14 -5.11 8.01 2.53
N ASN A 15 -6.41 8.30 2.42
CA ASN A 15 -7.02 8.67 1.15
C ASN A 15 -6.38 9.93 0.57
N GLU A 16 -6.09 10.91 1.41
CA GLU A 16 -5.41 12.14 0.98
C GLU A 16 -3.99 11.85 0.50
N THR A 17 -3.25 11.01 1.22
CA THR A 17 -1.90 10.62 0.85
C THR A 17 -1.87 9.89 -0.49
N VAL A 18 -2.81 8.96 -0.70
CA VAL A 18 -2.92 8.21 -1.95
C VAL A 18 -3.27 9.15 -3.10
N ALA A 19 -4.21 10.08 -2.88
CA ALA A 19 -4.59 11.04 -3.91
C ALA A 19 -3.42 11.93 -4.31
N ARG A 20 -2.65 12.42 -3.34
CA ARG A 20 -1.47 13.25 -3.62
C ARG A 20 -0.39 12.48 -4.38
N PHE A 21 -0.17 11.24 -4.00
CA PHE A 21 0.80 10.37 -4.68
C PHE A 21 0.39 10.15 -6.14
N ASN A 22 -0.88 9.88 -6.39
CA ASN A 22 -1.41 9.68 -7.73
C ASN A 22 -1.29 10.96 -8.58
N GLU A 23 -1.57 12.13 -7.99
CA GLU A 23 -1.41 13.40 -8.68
C GLU A 23 0.06 13.66 -9.04
N GLY A 24 0.97 13.34 -8.12
CA GLY A 24 2.41 13.54 -8.32
C GLY A 24 3.00 12.67 -9.41
N SER A 25 2.42 11.49 -9.66
CA SER A 25 2.87 10.63 -10.74
C SER A 25 2.51 11.17 -12.11
N ASN A 26 1.49 12.01 -12.19
CA ASN A 26 1.02 12.64 -13.43
C ASN A 26 0.71 11.64 -14.55
N ASP A 27 0.29 10.45 -14.18
CA ASP A 27 -0.04 9.36 -15.12
C ASP A 27 -1.46 8.87 -14.86
N PRO A 28 -2.45 9.27 -15.69
CA PRO A 28 -3.85 8.86 -15.49
C PRO A 28 -4.09 7.38 -15.77
N THR A 29 -3.14 6.68 -16.40
CA THR A 29 -3.28 5.25 -16.72
C THR A 29 -2.80 4.33 -15.61
N CYS A 30 -2.12 4.88 -14.61
CA CYS A 30 -1.55 4.12 -13.50
C CYS A 30 -1.77 4.87 -12.19
N TYR A 31 -2.57 4.30 -11.30
CA TYR A 31 -2.85 4.94 -10.01
C TYR A 31 -3.20 3.92 -8.95
N TYR A 32 -2.88 4.25 -7.69
CA TYR A 32 -3.23 3.42 -6.54
C TYR A 32 -4.67 3.65 -6.10
N VAL A 33 -5.26 2.58 -5.57
CA VAL A 33 -6.59 2.60 -4.96
C VAL A 33 -6.48 2.02 -3.56
N ALA A 34 -6.95 2.77 -2.56
CA ALA A 34 -6.96 2.32 -1.18
C ALA A 34 -8.25 1.57 -0.89
N ARG A 35 -8.12 0.45 -0.18
CA ARG A 35 -9.25 -0.37 0.24
C ARG A 35 -9.00 -0.79 1.68
N PHE A 36 -10.01 -0.64 2.54
CA PHE A 36 -9.87 -0.90 3.98
C PHE A 36 -10.69 -2.11 4.41
N ARG A 37 -10.10 -2.94 5.28
CA ARG A 37 -10.81 -4.06 5.89
C ARG A 37 -10.22 -4.35 7.26
N GLY A 38 -11.00 -4.11 8.34
CA GLY A 38 -10.50 -4.28 9.69
C GLY A 38 -9.28 -3.41 9.95
N PRO A 39 -8.18 -3.98 10.45
CA PRO A 39 -6.94 -3.24 10.69
C PRO A 39 -6.08 -3.06 9.45
N TYR A 40 -6.54 -3.55 8.29
CA TYR A 40 -5.74 -3.61 7.08
C TYR A 40 -6.10 -2.55 6.06
N LEU A 41 -5.07 -1.96 5.48
CA LEU A 41 -5.14 -1.14 4.28
C LEU A 41 -4.58 -1.97 3.12
N TYR A 42 -5.39 -2.17 2.10
CA TYR A 42 -4.95 -2.82 0.87
C TYR A 42 -4.71 -1.75 -0.18
N LEU A 43 -3.50 -1.74 -0.72
CA LEU A 43 -3.15 -0.85 -1.82
C LEU A 43 -3.16 -1.67 -3.10
N ASP A 44 -4.20 -1.46 -3.89
CA ASP A 44 -4.31 -2.02 -5.23
C ASP A 44 -3.84 -0.96 -6.23
N ARG A 45 -3.49 -1.37 -7.43
CA ARG A 45 -3.09 -0.41 -8.47
C ARG A 45 -3.82 -0.70 -9.75
N SER A 46 -4.39 0.35 -10.34
CA SER A 46 -5.00 0.27 -11.65
C SER A 46 -3.92 0.60 -12.69
N ASP A 47 -3.60 -0.36 -13.54
CA ASP A 47 -2.62 -0.23 -14.61
C ASP A 47 -3.35 -0.42 -15.94
N PHE A 48 -3.54 0.66 -16.68
CA PHE A 48 -4.23 0.64 -17.97
C PHE A 48 -5.63 0.01 -17.87
N GLY A 49 -6.34 0.33 -16.78
CA GLY A 49 -7.70 -0.15 -16.55
C GLY A 49 -7.81 -1.50 -15.86
N GLN A 50 -6.70 -2.18 -15.59
CA GLN A 50 -6.71 -3.44 -14.85
C GLN A 50 -6.24 -3.22 -13.42
N VAL A 51 -7.10 -3.55 -12.45
CA VAL A 51 -6.81 -3.38 -11.02
C VAL A 51 -6.25 -4.68 -10.47
N GLY A 52 -5.10 -4.60 -9.81
CA GLY A 52 -4.47 -5.75 -9.19
C GLY A 52 -3.87 -5.41 -7.83
N PRO A 53 -3.67 -6.41 -6.96
CA PRO A 53 -3.11 -6.19 -5.64
C PRO A 53 -1.61 -5.87 -5.71
N ILE A 54 -1.16 -4.94 -4.86
CA ILE A 54 0.25 -4.58 -4.74
C ILE A 54 0.79 -4.94 -3.37
N CYS A 55 0.15 -4.43 -2.31
CA CYS A 55 0.60 -4.70 -0.95
C CYS A 55 -0.52 -4.49 0.05
N ARG A 56 -0.27 -4.93 1.27
CA ARG A 56 -1.17 -4.77 2.41
C ARG A 56 -0.40 -4.14 3.55
N LEU A 57 -1.01 -3.19 4.24
CA LEU A 57 -0.45 -2.55 5.41
C LEU A 57 -1.36 -2.81 6.59
N LYS A 58 -0.77 -3.18 7.74
CA LYS A 58 -1.53 -3.34 8.98
C LYS A 58 -1.32 -2.12 9.86
N TYR A 59 -2.42 -1.51 10.29
CA TYR A 59 -2.36 -0.35 11.18
C TYR A 59 -1.95 -0.79 12.59
N THR A 60 -0.95 -0.11 13.16
CA THR A 60 -0.41 -0.42 14.47
C THR A 60 -0.78 0.62 15.53
N GLY A 61 -1.57 1.63 15.14
CA GLY A 61 -1.90 2.76 16.01
C GLY A 61 -1.09 4.01 15.71
N ASP A 62 -0.16 3.94 14.76
CA ASP A 62 0.73 5.03 14.37
C ASP A 62 0.74 5.16 12.86
N MET A 63 0.47 6.37 12.36
CA MET A 63 0.41 6.68 10.93
C MET A 63 1.76 6.46 10.22
N ASP A 64 2.86 6.47 10.94
CA ASP A 64 4.20 6.29 10.41
C ASP A 64 4.80 4.92 10.71
N ASN A 65 3.99 3.99 11.22
CA ASN A 65 4.50 2.65 11.60
C ASN A 65 3.52 1.55 11.19
N TRP A 66 3.23 1.47 9.88
CA TRP A 66 2.43 0.39 9.31
C TRP A 66 3.28 -0.85 9.09
N GLU A 67 2.71 -2.03 9.30
CA GLU A 67 3.38 -3.29 8.99
C GLU A 67 3.09 -3.67 7.54
N PHE A 68 4.16 -3.84 6.76
CA PHE A 68 4.09 -4.03 5.30
C PHE A 68 4.10 -5.52 4.93
N ALA A 69 3.29 -5.88 3.93
CA ALA A 69 3.33 -7.21 3.32
C ALA A 69 3.13 -7.06 1.81
N ILE A 70 4.13 -7.47 1.03
CA ILE A 70 4.04 -7.43 -0.44
C ILE A 70 3.13 -8.56 -0.93
N PHE A 71 2.35 -8.30 -1.98
CA PHE A 71 1.57 -9.36 -2.61
C PHE A 71 2.48 -10.17 -3.54
N LYS A 72 2.47 -11.49 -3.37
CA LYS A 72 3.26 -12.41 -4.18
C LYS A 72 2.35 -13.21 -5.10
N TRP A 73 2.51 -13.04 -6.40
CA TRP A 73 1.72 -13.77 -7.39
C TRP A 73 2.01 -15.27 -7.39
N SER A 74 3.23 -15.66 -7.01
CA SER A 74 3.61 -17.09 -6.95
C SER A 74 2.81 -17.87 -5.93
N THR A 75 2.40 -17.22 -4.83
CA THR A 75 1.59 -17.85 -3.77
C THR A 75 0.19 -17.26 -3.68
N GLU A 76 -0.08 -16.21 -4.45
CA GLU A 76 -1.34 -15.46 -4.47
C GLU A 76 -1.76 -14.98 -3.08
N ARG A 77 -0.80 -14.45 -2.32
CA ARG A 77 -1.08 -13.90 -0.99
C ARG A 77 -0.06 -12.85 -0.59
N TYR A 78 -0.43 -12.07 0.45
CA TYR A 78 0.44 -11.05 1.02
C TYR A 78 1.43 -11.72 1.97
N ASP A 79 2.73 -11.42 1.80
CA ASP A 79 3.79 -12.05 2.56
C ASP A 79 4.55 -11.00 3.39
N PRO A 80 4.35 -10.96 4.71
CA PRO A 80 5.04 -9.99 5.57
C PRO A 80 6.51 -10.33 5.80
N ASP A 81 6.94 -11.54 5.43
CA ASP A 81 8.32 -11.99 5.63
C ASP A 81 9.19 -11.87 4.38
N GLU A 82 8.62 -11.38 3.28
CA GLU A 82 9.40 -11.19 2.05
C GLU A 82 10.06 -9.82 2.03
N TRP A 83 11.38 -9.79 2.15
CA TRP A 83 12.17 -8.55 2.15
C TRP A 83 13.18 -8.48 1.01
N PHE A 84 13.23 -9.50 0.15
CA PHE A 84 14.15 -9.55 -0.99
C PHE A 84 13.38 -9.30 -2.29
N PHE A 85 12.90 -8.07 -2.47
CA PHE A 85 12.21 -7.67 -3.69
C PHE A 85 12.69 -6.27 -4.11
N PRO A 86 12.64 -5.94 -5.42
CA PRO A 86 12.99 -4.59 -5.86
C PRO A 86 12.06 -3.56 -5.22
N GLY A 87 12.64 -2.54 -4.58
CA GLY A 87 11.88 -1.50 -3.89
C GLY A 87 11.75 -1.69 -2.40
N SER A 88 12.24 -2.80 -1.84
CA SER A 88 12.15 -3.05 -0.39
C SER A 88 12.78 -1.93 0.44
N GLU A 89 13.78 -1.24 -0.09
CA GLU A 89 14.45 -0.13 0.59
C GLU A 89 13.53 1.09 0.83
N TYR A 90 12.41 1.17 0.12
CA TYR A 90 11.44 2.26 0.30
C TYR A 90 10.43 1.98 1.41
N VAL A 91 10.37 0.74 1.90
CA VAL A 91 9.46 0.38 3.00
C VAL A 91 9.99 0.98 4.29
N ASP A 92 9.28 1.97 4.82
CA ASP A 92 9.71 2.74 5.99
C ASP A 92 8.62 2.91 7.05
N GLY A 93 7.54 2.15 6.95
CA GLY A 93 6.41 2.25 7.84
C GLY A 93 5.35 3.26 7.39
N THR A 94 5.61 4.03 6.34
CA THR A 94 4.64 5.00 5.81
C THR A 94 3.87 4.44 4.63
N VAL A 95 2.72 5.04 4.35
CA VAL A 95 1.90 4.69 3.19
C VAL A 95 2.62 5.09 1.89
N GLU A 96 3.27 6.24 1.87
CA GLU A 96 4.03 6.70 0.70
C GLU A 96 5.17 5.75 0.37
N GLY A 97 5.91 5.32 1.40
CA GLY A 97 7.00 4.35 1.23
C GLY A 97 6.50 3.04 0.63
N ALA A 98 5.32 2.59 1.07
CA ALA A 98 4.70 1.37 0.53
C ALA A 98 4.37 1.52 -0.95
N MET A 99 3.82 2.67 -1.35
CA MET A 99 3.48 2.93 -2.76
C MET A 99 4.74 3.01 -3.63
N MET A 100 5.81 3.64 -3.13
CA MET A 100 7.10 3.67 -3.83
C MET A 100 7.66 2.27 -4.00
N ALA A 101 7.62 1.46 -2.93
CA ALA A 101 8.08 0.08 -2.98
C ALA A 101 7.32 -0.70 -4.06
N GLY A 102 6.00 -0.51 -4.13
CA GLY A 102 5.16 -1.18 -5.12
C GLY A 102 5.51 -0.83 -6.56
N LEU A 103 5.88 0.43 -6.83
CA LEU A 103 6.29 0.84 -8.17
C LEU A 103 7.57 0.14 -8.63
N HIS A 104 8.47 -0.15 -7.70
CA HIS A 104 9.73 -0.83 -8.01
C HIS A 104 9.55 -2.34 -8.05
N ALA A 105 8.70 -2.91 -7.19
CA ALA A 105 8.42 -4.35 -7.16
C ALA A 105 7.65 -4.78 -8.40
N TYR A 106 6.68 -3.97 -8.81
CA TYR A 106 5.82 -4.23 -9.97
C TYR A 106 5.83 -3.01 -10.89
N PRO A 107 6.90 -2.84 -11.69
CA PRO A 107 6.99 -1.70 -12.60
C PRO A 107 5.89 -1.70 -13.65
N VAL A 108 5.48 -0.52 -14.06
CA VAL A 108 4.43 -0.34 -15.07
C VAL A 108 5.04 -0.24 -16.46
#